data_cf81213f346a128f599f974bda603645
#
_entry.id   cf81213f346a128f599f974bda603645
#
_cell.length_a   1.000
_cell.length_b   1.000
_cell.length_c   1.000
_cell.angle_alpha   90.00
_cell.angle_beta   90.00
_cell.angle_gamma   90.00
#
_symmetry.space_group_name_H-M   'P 1'
#
loop_
_entity.id
_entity.type
_entity.pdbx_description
1 polymer ?
#
loop_
_entity_poly.entity_id
_entity_poly.type
_entity_poly.pdbx_seq_one_letter_code
_entity_poly.pdbx_strand_id
1 'polypeptide(L)'
;MEEKILTDCNATLSQREGEEKKSLSFVEQFVKEDLEAGKNGGRIQTRFPPEPNGYIHIGHAKAICMDFGVAEEFGGICNLRFDDTNPTKENTEYVENIMSDIKWLGFHWENVYYASDYFEKLWDFAVWLIKKGLAYVDEQTSEQIAEQKGTPTQPGRPSPFRDRPIEENLRLFEQMNTAEAVEGSMVLRAKLDMANPNMHFRDPIIYRIIQIPHHRTGTKWHAYPMYDFAHGQSDYFEGVTHSICTLEFVPHRPLYDKFVDLLREYINEQTDTTGFNPDILNKYDGTRQIEFNRLNLTYTVMSKRKLKALVDENLVNGWDDPRMPTVCGMRRRGYSSQSVRNFIDSIGYTKFDALNDYALLEASVRDDLNKKATRVSAVLDPVKLVLTNYPEGKTEEMEAVNNPENEADGKHTITFSRELWIERDDFMEVAEKKFQRLAPGKEVRLKNAYIIKCDEEHPCDKDANGNVTTIYATYDPETRSGQPGADRKIKGKTLHWVNCQDAVQAEVRLYDRLFSIENPGADERDFRELLNPQSLTVLNNSVVEPYLKEKKAGDFLQFQRIGYFTPDLDSTPDHLVFNKTVGLKDTWKR
;
A
#
# COMPACT_ATOMS: atom_id res chain seq x y z
N MET A 1 -6.69 -36.74 -18.45
CA MET A 1 -6.40 -35.69 -17.45
C MET A 1 -5.84 -34.43 -18.10
N GLU A 2 -5.02 -34.57 -19.14
CA GLU A 2 -4.46 -33.44 -19.92
C GLU A 2 -5.51 -32.65 -20.73
N GLU A 3 -6.49 -33.33 -21.35
CA GLU A 3 -7.60 -32.64 -22.05
C GLU A 3 -8.54 -31.87 -21.10
N LYS A 4 -8.62 -32.26 -19.84
CA LYS A 4 -9.48 -31.58 -18.86
C LYS A 4 -8.86 -30.28 -18.34
N ILE A 5 -7.53 -30.20 -18.23
CA ILE A 5 -6.81 -28.99 -17.81
C ILE A 5 -6.86 -27.91 -18.90
N LEU A 6 -6.69 -28.31 -20.17
CA LEU A 6 -6.83 -27.40 -21.32
C LEU A 6 -8.28 -26.94 -21.55
N THR A 7 -9.28 -27.79 -21.20
CA THR A 7 -10.69 -27.43 -21.31
C THR A 7 -11.11 -26.49 -20.17
N ASP A 8 -10.58 -26.67 -18.96
CA ASP A 8 -10.88 -25.78 -17.81
C ASP A 8 -10.21 -24.41 -17.96
N CYS A 9 -8.99 -24.32 -18.49
CA CYS A 9 -8.36 -23.04 -18.84
C CYS A 9 -9.13 -22.31 -19.95
N ASN A 10 -9.59 -23.03 -20.98
CA ASN A 10 -10.43 -22.43 -22.03
C ASN A 10 -11.84 -22.08 -21.55
N ALA A 11 -12.39 -22.80 -20.56
CA ALA A 11 -13.68 -22.48 -19.96
C ALA A 11 -13.62 -21.22 -19.11
N THR A 12 -12.53 -20.98 -18.39
CA THR A 12 -12.31 -19.74 -17.60
C THR A 12 -12.14 -18.52 -18.52
N LEU A 13 -11.50 -18.70 -19.67
CA LEU A 13 -11.36 -17.66 -20.69
C LEU A 13 -12.67 -17.37 -21.45
N SER A 14 -13.56 -18.39 -21.62
CA SER A 14 -14.81 -18.23 -22.36
C SER A 14 -15.97 -17.65 -21.53
N GLN A 15 -15.91 -17.67 -20.22
CA GLN A 15 -16.95 -17.06 -19.37
C GLN A 15 -16.82 -15.53 -19.23
N ARG A 16 -15.74 -14.93 -19.75
CA ARG A 16 -15.54 -13.46 -19.80
C ARG A 16 -15.86 -12.84 -21.18
N GLU A 17 -16.65 -13.50 -22.01
CA GLU A 17 -17.11 -12.96 -23.30
C GLU A 17 -18.18 -11.86 -23.11
N GLY A 18 -17.78 -10.74 -22.50
CA GLY A 18 -18.61 -9.56 -22.30
C GLY A 18 -17.85 -8.39 -21.66
N GLU A 19 -16.65 -8.64 -21.14
CA GLU A 19 -15.75 -7.59 -20.68
C GLU A 19 -14.76 -7.21 -21.80
N GLU A 20 -14.52 -5.91 -21.98
CA GLU A 20 -13.46 -5.43 -22.88
C GLU A 20 -12.17 -6.20 -22.60
N LYS A 21 -11.60 -6.90 -23.59
CA LYS A 21 -10.36 -7.65 -23.44
C LYS A 21 -9.27 -6.72 -22.96
N LYS A 22 -9.00 -6.74 -21.64
CA LYS A 22 -7.84 -6.05 -21.04
C LYS A 22 -6.59 -6.54 -21.77
N SER A 23 -5.79 -5.64 -22.31
CA SER A 23 -4.52 -6.02 -22.93
C SER A 23 -3.58 -6.56 -21.85
N LEU A 24 -3.00 -7.74 -22.08
CA LEU A 24 -2.03 -8.32 -21.15
C LEU A 24 -0.82 -7.39 -20.98
N SER A 25 -0.34 -7.25 -19.76
CA SER A 25 0.95 -6.64 -19.47
C SER A 25 2.08 -7.49 -20.12
N PHE A 26 3.27 -6.90 -20.26
CA PHE A 26 4.40 -7.66 -20.80
C PHE A 26 4.81 -8.86 -19.92
N VAL A 27 4.56 -8.79 -18.60
CA VAL A 27 4.81 -9.92 -17.67
C VAL A 27 3.82 -11.05 -17.95
N GLU A 28 2.53 -10.74 -18.03
CA GLU A 28 1.48 -11.70 -18.37
C GLU A 28 1.69 -12.30 -19.76
N GLN A 29 2.21 -11.51 -20.71
CA GLN A 29 2.56 -12.01 -22.03
C GLN A 29 3.70 -13.07 -21.97
N PHE A 30 4.74 -12.84 -21.16
CA PHE A 30 5.81 -13.83 -20.96
C PHE A 30 5.30 -15.12 -20.30
N VAL A 31 4.41 -15.00 -19.31
CA VAL A 31 3.80 -16.17 -18.67
C VAL A 31 2.97 -16.98 -19.67
N LYS A 32 2.19 -16.30 -20.50
CA LYS A 32 1.40 -16.92 -21.57
C LYS A 32 2.28 -17.65 -22.58
N GLU A 33 3.37 -17.02 -23.04
CA GLU A 33 4.33 -17.64 -23.96
C GLU A 33 4.98 -18.89 -23.36
N ASP A 34 5.34 -18.86 -22.08
CA ASP A 34 5.93 -19.99 -21.38
C ASP A 34 4.92 -21.15 -21.18
N LEU A 35 3.62 -20.83 -20.95
CA LEU A 35 2.54 -21.82 -20.94
C LEU A 35 2.33 -22.47 -22.30
N GLU A 36 2.23 -21.66 -23.36
CA GLU A 36 2.07 -22.16 -24.75
C GLU A 36 3.25 -23.02 -25.18
N ALA A 37 4.44 -22.74 -24.67
CA ALA A 37 5.64 -23.56 -24.88
C ALA A 37 5.69 -24.85 -24.02
N GLY A 38 4.71 -25.05 -23.12
CA GLY A 38 4.65 -26.22 -22.23
C GLY A 38 5.72 -26.23 -21.13
N LYS A 39 6.36 -25.09 -20.85
CA LYS A 39 7.38 -24.98 -19.79
C LYS A 39 6.81 -25.34 -18.42
N ASN A 40 7.68 -25.88 -17.57
CA ASN A 40 7.34 -26.33 -16.22
C ASN A 40 6.11 -27.26 -16.16
N GLY A 41 5.83 -28.00 -17.26
CA GLY A 41 4.66 -28.86 -17.38
C GLY A 41 3.34 -28.12 -17.37
N GLY A 42 3.30 -26.85 -17.79
CA GLY A 42 2.13 -25.97 -17.78
C GLY A 42 1.78 -25.42 -16.40
N ARG A 43 2.67 -25.52 -15.44
CA ARG A 43 2.49 -25.04 -14.06
C ARG A 43 2.89 -23.57 -13.94
N ILE A 44 2.08 -22.77 -13.26
CA ILE A 44 2.39 -21.39 -12.87
C ILE A 44 2.48 -21.30 -11.36
N GLN A 45 3.61 -20.84 -10.88
CA GLN A 45 3.85 -20.57 -9.47
C GLN A 45 4.70 -19.33 -9.33
N THR A 46 4.14 -18.35 -8.66
CA THR A 46 4.79 -17.10 -8.28
C THR A 46 5.02 -17.05 -6.76
N ARG A 47 5.65 -16.01 -6.29
CA ARG A 47 5.77 -15.74 -4.85
C ARG A 47 5.95 -14.25 -4.59
N PHE A 48 5.45 -13.77 -3.45
CA PHE A 48 5.79 -12.47 -2.91
C PHE A 48 6.80 -12.67 -1.78
N PRO A 49 8.06 -12.14 -1.90
CA PRO A 49 9.15 -12.42 -0.97
C PRO A 49 9.53 -11.21 -0.10
N PRO A 50 8.67 -10.71 0.82
CA PRO A 50 9.02 -9.56 1.63
C PRO A 50 10.10 -9.89 2.67
N GLU A 51 11.04 -8.97 2.89
CA GLU A 51 11.85 -8.98 4.11
C GLU A 51 10.98 -8.52 5.29
N PRO A 52 10.95 -9.26 6.44
CA PRO A 52 10.16 -8.88 7.61
C PRO A 52 10.87 -7.81 8.46
N ASN A 53 11.24 -6.68 7.85
CA ASN A 53 12.04 -5.59 8.42
C ASN A 53 11.33 -4.23 8.39
N GLY A 54 10.01 -4.22 8.27
CA GLY A 54 9.17 -3.01 8.26
C GLY A 54 7.81 -3.26 7.66
N TYR A 55 6.95 -2.26 7.76
CA TYR A 55 5.62 -2.27 7.16
C TYR A 55 5.68 -2.14 5.65
N ILE A 56 4.75 -2.78 4.96
CA ILE A 56 4.66 -2.66 3.50
C ILE A 56 3.98 -1.35 3.10
N HIS A 57 4.38 -0.81 1.97
CA HIS A 57 3.85 0.43 1.41
C HIS A 57 3.24 0.19 0.01
N ILE A 58 2.62 1.20 -0.58
CA ILE A 58 1.95 1.11 -1.88
C ILE A 58 2.85 0.57 -3.01
N GLY A 59 4.17 0.77 -2.92
CA GLY A 59 5.13 0.15 -3.84
C GLY A 59 5.14 -1.37 -3.76
N HIS A 60 5.04 -1.93 -2.54
CA HIS A 60 4.88 -3.36 -2.34
C HIS A 60 3.49 -3.85 -2.78
N ALA A 61 2.44 -3.04 -2.59
CA ALA A 61 1.11 -3.38 -3.09
C ALA A 61 1.11 -3.60 -4.60
N LYS A 62 1.92 -2.84 -5.36
CA LYS A 62 2.09 -3.06 -6.81
C LYS A 62 2.73 -4.42 -7.12
N ALA A 63 3.73 -4.84 -6.35
CA ALA A 63 4.35 -6.16 -6.50
C ALA A 63 3.36 -7.28 -6.12
N ILE A 64 2.64 -7.11 -5.00
CA ILE A 64 1.59 -8.04 -4.57
C ILE A 64 0.54 -8.23 -5.67
N CYS A 65 0.01 -7.14 -6.25
CA CYS A 65 -0.96 -7.21 -7.33
C CYS A 65 -0.42 -7.95 -8.55
N MET A 66 0.88 -7.84 -8.85
CA MET A 66 1.51 -8.57 -9.95
C MET A 66 1.71 -10.04 -9.61
N ASP A 67 2.34 -10.35 -8.47
CA ASP A 67 2.70 -11.71 -8.09
C ASP A 67 1.45 -12.60 -7.93
N PHE A 68 0.46 -12.11 -7.17
CA PHE A 68 -0.81 -12.80 -6.95
C PHE A 68 -1.72 -12.75 -8.19
N GLY A 69 -1.80 -11.59 -8.85
CA GLY A 69 -2.66 -11.40 -10.01
C GLY A 69 -2.30 -12.30 -11.18
N VAL A 70 -0.99 -12.49 -11.44
CA VAL A 70 -0.51 -13.45 -12.46
C VAL A 70 -0.91 -14.88 -12.11
N ALA A 71 -0.76 -15.28 -10.85
CA ALA A 71 -1.18 -16.61 -10.42
C ALA A 71 -2.70 -16.81 -10.59
N GLU A 72 -3.52 -15.85 -10.18
CA GLU A 72 -4.97 -15.90 -10.33
C GLU A 72 -5.40 -15.94 -11.81
N GLU A 73 -4.81 -15.10 -12.68
CA GLU A 73 -5.17 -14.98 -14.09
C GLU A 73 -4.89 -16.27 -14.87
N PHE A 74 -3.78 -16.96 -14.55
CA PHE A 74 -3.35 -18.16 -15.26
C PHE A 74 -3.64 -19.47 -14.51
N GLY A 75 -4.48 -19.43 -13.45
CA GLY A 75 -4.89 -20.62 -12.70
C GLY A 75 -3.75 -21.32 -11.95
N GLY A 76 -2.73 -20.54 -11.57
CA GLY A 76 -1.57 -20.98 -10.80
C GLY A 76 -1.72 -20.72 -9.31
N ILE A 77 -0.61 -20.78 -8.58
CA ILE A 77 -0.52 -20.49 -7.15
C ILE A 77 0.49 -19.39 -6.88
N CYS A 78 0.25 -18.60 -5.81
CA CYS A 78 1.22 -17.65 -5.28
C CYS A 78 1.54 -17.99 -3.82
N ASN A 79 2.82 -18.08 -3.49
CA ASN A 79 3.30 -18.31 -2.13
C ASN A 79 3.74 -17.00 -1.47
N LEU A 80 3.64 -16.95 -0.15
CA LEU A 80 4.26 -15.92 0.66
C LEU A 80 5.55 -16.48 1.24
N ARG A 81 6.71 -15.90 0.88
CA ARG A 81 8.00 -16.28 1.46
C ARG A 81 8.66 -15.11 2.14
N PHE A 82 8.81 -15.19 3.43
CA PHE A 82 9.60 -14.21 4.18
C PHE A 82 11.09 -14.42 3.91
N ASP A 83 11.73 -13.39 3.36
CA ASP A 83 13.19 -13.38 3.14
C ASP A 83 13.88 -12.94 4.43
N ASP A 84 14.00 -13.89 5.35
CA ASP A 84 14.53 -13.71 6.69
C ASP A 84 16.02 -14.12 6.78
N THR A 85 16.85 -13.66 5.84
CA THR A 85 18.30 -13.94 5.81
C THR A 85 19.13 -13.00 6.66
N ASN A 86 18.53 -11.96 7.24
CA ASN A 86 19.24 -10.92 8.00
C ASN A 86 18.66 -10.73 9.41
N PRO A 87 19.19 -11.42 10.44
CA PRO A 87 18.64 -11.41 11.79
C PRO A 87 18.65 -10.03 12.48
N THR A 88 19.39 -9.05 11.94
CA THR A 88 19.57 -7.74 12.60
C THR A 88 18.33 -6.84 12.51
N LYS A 89 17.34 -7.16 11.67
CA LYS A 89 16.25 -6.26 11.32
C LYS A 89 14.86 -6.88 11.38
N GLU A 90 14.77 -8.18 11.66
CA GLU A 90 13.56 -8.97 11.51
C GLU A 90 12.76 -9.01 12.81
N ASN A 91 11.42 -8.89 12.69
CA ASN A 91 10.50 -8.91 13.83
C ASN A 91 9.19 -9.60 13.45
N THR A 92 8.64 -10.39 14.38
CA THR A 92 7.34 -11.06 14.24
C THR A 92 6.19 -10.08 14.00
N GLU A 93 6.23 -8.89 14.59
CA GLU A 93 5.26 -7.82 14.35
C GLU A 93 5.14 -7.48 12.85
N TYR A 94 6.27 -7.39 12.16
CA TYR A 94 6.26 -7.10 10.71
C TYR A 94 5.66 -8.25 9.90
N VAL A 95 5.94 -9.51 10.29
CA VAL A 95 5.34 -10.70 9.65
C VAL A 95 3.82 -10.64 9.72
N GLU A 96 3.26 -10.42 10.92
CA GLU A 96 1.81 -10.36 11.14
C GLU A 96 1.16 -9.21 10.37
N ASN A 97 1.80 -8.04 10.36
CA ASN A 97 1.28 -6.88 9.61
C ASN A 97 1.29 -7.12 8.09
N ILE A 98 2.39 -7.65 7.54
CA ILE A 98 2.49 -8.00 6.11
C ILE A 98 1.37 -8.96 5.72
N MET A 99 1.15 -10.01 6.51
CA MET A 99 0.06 -10.97 6.26
C MET A 99 -1.33 -10.32 6.32
N SER A 100 -1.55 -9.42 7.28
CA SER A 100 -2.79 -8.66 7.41
C SER A 100 -3.03 -7.75 6.19
N ASP A 101 -2.01 -7.07 5.72
CA ASP A 101 -2.10 -6.13 4.61
C ASP A 101 -2.33 -6.83 3.26
N ILE A 102 -1.71 -8.01 3.03
CA ILE A 102 -1.97 -8.84 1.84
C ILE A 102 -3.44 -9.30 1.82
N LYS A 103 -3.96 -9.77 2.97
CA LYS A 103 -5.38 -10.16 3.10
C LYS A 103 -6.30 -8.97 2.87
N TRP A 104 -5.97 -7.80 3.39
CA TRP A 104 -6.75 -6.58 3.16
C TRP A 104 -6.79 -6.18 1.68
N LEU A 105 -5.69 -6.37 0.95
CA LEU A 105 -5.65 -6.17 -0.51
C LEU A 105 -6.53 -7.18 -1.26
N GLY A 106 -7.04 -8.21 -0.60
CA GLY A 106 -7.94 -9.21 -1.16
C GLY A 106 -7.23 -10.45 -1.72
N PHE A 107 -5.96 -10.65 -1.41
CA PHE A 107 -5.18 -11.78 -1.88
C PHE A 107 -4.99 -12.86 -0.81
N HIS A 108 -4.81 -14.10 -1.27
CA HIS A 108 -4.57 -15.27 -0.44
C HIS A 108 -3.39 -16.05 -1.01
N TRP A 109 -2.49 -16.45 -0.14
CA TRP A 109 -1.35 -17.29 -0.51
C TRP A 109 -1.67 -18.77 -0.32
N GLU A 110 -1.00 -19.61 -1.11
CA GLU A 110 -1.14 -21.07 -0.97
C GLU A 110 -0.32 -21.57 0.22
N ASN A 111 0.97 -21.22 0.28
CA ASN A 111 1.88 -21.63 1.35
C ASN A 111 2.63 -20.43 1.92
N VAL A 112 3.09 -20.57 3.17
CA VAL A 112 4.02 -19.64 3.82
C VAL A 112 5.35 -20.33 4.01
N TYR A 113 6.41 -19.72 3.48
CA TYR A 113 7.79 -20.16 3.62
C TYR A 113 8.66 -19.07 4.22
N TYR A 114 9.82 -19.48 4.69
CA TYR A 114 10.87 -18.60 5.19
C TYR A 114 12.20 -18.99 4.54
N ALA A 115 13.05 -18.04 4.20
CA ALA A 115 14.38 -18.33 3.71
C ALA A 115 15.20 -19.16 4.72
N SER A 116 14.94 -18.94 6.01
CA SER A 116 15.56 -19.72 7.11
C SER A 116 15.16 -21.20 7.14
N ASP A 117 14.07 -21.62 6.48
CA ASP A 117 13.70 -23.03 6.33
C ASP A 117 14.72 -23.80 5.45
N TYR A 118 15.48 -23.08 4.64
CA TYR A 118 16.44 -23.62 3.68
C TYR A 118 17.90 -23.45 4.09
N PHE A 119 18.21 -22.90 5.27
CA PHE A 119 19.59 -22.62 5.68
C PHE A 119 20.51 -23.85 5.65
N GLU A 120 20.01 -25.04 6.01
CA GLU A 120 20.79 -26.28 5.90
C GLU A 120 21.10 -26.62 4.44
N LYS A 121 20.11 -26.56 3.56
CA LYS A 121 20.30 -26.83 2.12
C LYS A 121 21.24 -25.82 1.46
N LEU A 122 21.12 -24.55 1.85
CA LEU A 122 22.01 -23.48 1.36
C LEU A 122 23.44 -23.68 1.86
N TRP A 123 23.61 -24.14 3.11
CA TRP A 123 24.89 -24.49 3.68
C TRP A 123 25.56 -25.66 2.93
N ASP A 124 24.83 -26.75 2.70
CA ASP A 124 25.31 -27.91 1.96
C ASP A 124 25.71 -27.57 0.52
N PHE A 125 24.93 -26.72 -0.12
CA PHE A 125 25.25 -26.20 -1.46
C PHE A 125 26.52 -25.34 -1.43
N ALA A 126 26.70 -24.49 -0.44
CA ALA A 126 27.93 -23.69 -0.27
C ALA A 126 29.17 -24.59 -0.02
N VAL A 127 29.03 -25.66 0.78
CA VAL A 127 30.08 -26.67 0.99
C VAL A 127 30.42 -27.36 -0.34
N TRP A 128 29.43 -27.70 -1.17
CA TRP A 128 29.65 -28.28 -2.49
C TRP A 128 30.42 -27.30 -3.40
N LEU A 129 30.07 -26.01 -3.41
CA LEU A 129 30.80 -24.99 -4.17
C LEU A 129 32.27 -24.92 -3.75
N ILE A 130 32.57 -24.98 -2.45
CA ILE A 130 33.95 -25.03 -1.97
C ILE A 130 34.68 -26.29 -2.46
N LYS A 131 34.05 -27.46 -2.37
CA LYS A 131 34.64 -28.74 -2.82
C LYS A 131 34.92 -28.75 -4.32
N LYS A 132 34.11 -28.02 -5.10
CA LYS A 132 34.34 -27.83 -6.55
C LYS A 132 35.36 -26.74 -6.89
N GLY A 133 35.91 -26.05 -5.88
CA GLY A 133 36.80 -24.91 -6.09
C GLY A 133 36.10 -23.67 -6.68
N LEU A 134 34.79 -23.59 -6.50
CA LEU A 134 33.92 -22.49 -6.99
C LEU A 134 33.61 -21.46 -5.91
N ALA A 135 34.09 -21.67 -4.68
CA ALA A 135 33.98 -20.70 -3.58
C ALA A 135 35.23 -20.76 -2.70
N TYR A 136 35.51 -19.65 -2.03
CA TYR A 136 36.66 -19.52 -1.10
C TYR A 136 36.32 -18.57 0.05
N VAL A 137 36.95 -18.79 1.21
CA VAL A 137 36.87 -17.88 2.36
C VAL A 137 37.87 -16.74 2.17
N ASP A 138 37.39 -15.52 2.30
CA ASP A 138 38.18 -14.30 2.18
C ASP A 138 38.24 -13.59 3.54
N GLU A 139 39.45 -13.28 4.02
CA GLU A 139 39.71 -12.60 5.29
C GLU A 139 40.00 -11.09 5.11
N GLN A 140 39.68 -10.53 3.95
CA GLN A 140 39.80 -9.11 3.68
C GLN A 140 38.63 -8.31 4.30
N THR A 141 38.91 -7.06 4.64
CA THR A 141 37.86 -6.14 5.08
C THR A 141 36.93 -5.75 3.95
N SER A 142 35.75 -5.24 4.30
CA SER A 142 34.77 -4.75 3.32
C SER A 142 35.36 -3.70 2.38
N GLU A 143 36.21 -2.81 2.90
CA GLU A 143 36.88 -1.76 2.12
C GLU A 143 37.89 -2.37 1.14
N GLN A 144 38.68 -3.35 1.55
CA GLN A 144 39.63 -4.05 0.68
C GLN A 144 38.91 -4.81 -0.43
N ILE A 145 37.81 -5.50 -0.12
CA ILE A 145 36.97 -6.19 -1.09
C ILE A 145 36.37 -5.18 -2.08
N ALA A 146 35.84 -4.06 -1.61
CA ALA A 146 35.26 -3.02 -2.44
C ALA A 146 36.31 -2.43 -3.41
N GLU A 147 37.51 -2.12 -2.92
CA GLU A 147 38.62 -1.62 -3.74
C GLU A 147 39.02 -2.64 -4.83
N GLN A 148 39.12 -3.91 -4.45
CA GLN A 148 39.50 -4.98 -5.38
C GLN A 148 38.48 -5.24 -6.47
N LYS A 149 37.19 -5.02 -6.21
CA LYS A 149 36.15 -5.15 -7.24
C LYS A 149 36.33 -4.18 -8.41
N GLY A 150 37.10 -3.09 -8.23
CA GLY A 150 37.32 -2.10 -9.26
C GLY A 150 36.10 -1.24 -9.54
N THR A 151 35.93 -0.83 -10.80
CA THR A 151 34.80 -0.02 -11.25
C THR A 151 34.11 -0.66 -12.47
N PRO A 152 32.93 -0.21 -12.88
CA PRO A 152 32.30 -0.75 -14.10
C PRO A 152 33.19 -0.69 -15.36
N THR A 153 34.13 0.25 -15.41
CA THR A 153 35.05 0.47 -16.54
C THR A 153 36.46 -0.10 -16.30
N GLN A 154 36.76 -0.54 -15.08
CA GLN A 154 38.06 -1.10 -14.73
C GLN A 154 37.84 -2.50 -14.11
N PRO A 155 38.50 -3.55 -14.62
CA PRO A 155 38.38 -4.90 -14.09
C PRO A 155 38.83 -4.96 -12.64
N GLY A 156 38.24 -5.88 -11.89
CA GLY A 156 38.66 -6.19 -10.52
C GLY A 156 39.99 -6.98 -10.50
N ARG A 157 40.56 -7.06 -9.30
CA ARG A 157 41.77 -7.85 -9.02
C ARG A 157 41.41 -9.05 -8.14
N PRO A 158 41.99 -10.24 -8.37
CA PRO A 158 41.77 -11.41 -7.50
C PRO A 158 42.16 -11.13 -6.05
N SER A 159 41.44 -11.71 -5.09
CA SER A 159 41.84 -11.75 -3.68
C SER A 159 43.10 -12.60 -3.50
N PRO A 160 43.98 -12.26 -2.57
CA PRO A 160 45.12 -13.13 -2.19
C PRO A 160 44.67 -14.49 -1.65
N PHE A 161 43.44 -14.61 -1.20
CA PHE A 161 42.87 -15.85 -0.64
C PHE A 161 42.11 -16.69 -1.68
N ARG A 162 42.00 -16.21 -2.92
CA ARG A 162 41.17 -16.83 -3.96
C ARG A 162 41.59 -18.24 -4.34
N ASP A 163 42.89 -18.55 -4.21
CA ASP A 163 43.46 -19.86 -4.59
C ASP A 163 43.89 -20.69 -3.35
N ARG A 164 43.29 -20.41 -2.18
CA ARG A 164 43.45 -21.17 -0.95
C ARG A 164 43.04 -22.63 -1.14
N PRO A 165 43.72 -23.61 -0.53
CA PRO A 165 43.37 -25.03 -0.59
C PRO A 165 41.92 -25.29 -0.13
N ILE A 166 41.27 -26.27 -0.75
CA ILE A 166 39.87 -26.64 -0.50
C ILE A 166 39.67 -27.01 0.98
N GLU A 167 40.54 -27.81 1.55
CA GLU A 167 40.46 -28.28 2.93
C GLU A 167 40.53 -27.12 3.94
N GLU A 168 41.34 -26.12 3.64
CA GLU A 168 41.44 -24.94 4.48
C GLU A 168 40.18 -24.05 4.34
N ASN A 169 39.63 -23.88 3.14
CA ASN A 169 38.39 -23.17 2.95
C ASN A 169 37.22 -23.85 3.68
N LEU A 170 37.12 -25.18 3.64
CA LEU A 170 36.12 -25.95 4.39
C LEU A 170 36.24 -25.70 5.89
N ARG A 171 37.45 -25.84 6.44
CA ARG A 171 37.70 -25.59 7.86
C ARG A 171 37.33 -24.16 8.31
N LEU A 172 37.69 -23.16 7.50
CA LEU A 172 37.37 -21.76 7.78
C LEU A 172 35.87 -21.46 7.66
N PHE A 173 35.20 -22.07 6.69
CA PHE A 173 33.75 -21.91 6.52
C PHE A 173 32.99 -22.52 7.72
N GLU A 174 33.39 -23.69 8.20
CA GLU A 174 32.88 -24.26 9.46
C GLU A 174 33.14 -23.33 10.65
N GLN A 175 34.34 -22.74 10.75
CA GLN A 175 34.67 -21.77 11.79
C GLN A 175 33.81 -20.52 11.75
N MET A 176 33.39 -20.04 10.56
CA MET A 176 32.46 -18.90 10.42
C MET A 176 31.14 -19.14 11.12
N ASN A 177 30.72 -20.41 11.29
CA ASN A 177 29.43 -20.75 11.92
C ASN A 177 29.60 -21.12 13.42
N THR A 178 30.55 -20.52 14.10
CA THR A 178 30.77 -20.74 15.55
C THR A 178 30.49 -19.46 16.33
N ALA A 179 30.19 -19.60 17.62
CA ALA A 179 29.99 -18.47 18.54
C ALA A 179 31.24 -17.60 18.72
N GLU A 180 32.44 -18.16 18.48
CA GLU A 180 33.71 -17.47 18.59
C GLU A 180 34.10 -16.69 17.33
N ALA A 181 33.37 -16.89 16.23
CA ALA A 181 33.63 -16.17 14.97
C ALA A 181 33.40 -14.67 15.12
N VAL A 182 34.35 -13.87 14.68
CA VAL A 182 34.27 -12.40 14.79
C VAL A 182 33.57 -11.83 13.56
N GLU A 183 32.54 -10.99 13.75
CA GLU A 183 31.87 -10.29 12.65
C GLU A 183 32.89 -9.48 11.83
N GLY A 184 32.77 -9.58 10.50
CA GLY A 184 33.65 -8.88 9.57
C GLY A 184 35.06 -9.47 9.41
N SER A 185 35.42 -10.53 10.14
CA SER A 185 36.75 -11.17 10.02
C SER A 185 36.89 -12.04 8.78
N MET A 186 35.81 -12.66 8.33
CA MET A 186 35.75 -13.58 7.20
C MET A 186 34.42 -13.50 6.48
N VAL A 187 34.46 -13.75 5.16
CA VAL A 187 33.27 -13.94 4.31
C VAL A 187 33.52 -15.10 3.37
N LEU A 188 32.46 -15.81 2.96
CA LEU A 188 32.56 -16.76 1.85
C LEU A 188 32.22 -16.04 0.55
N ARG A 189 33.08 -16.18 -0.47
CA ARG A 189 32.88 -15.59 -1.79
C ARG A 189 32.78 -16.68 -2.87
N ALA A 190 31.87 -16.49 -3.82
CA ALA A 190 31.86 -17.31 -5.02
C ALA A 190 33.03 -16.91 -5.95
N LYS A 191 33.66 -17.89 -6.58
CA LYS A 191 34.79 -17.72 -7.50
C LYS A 191 34.26 -17.57 -8.93
N LEU A 192 33.99 -16.31 -9.31
CA LEU A 192 33.45 -15.96 -10.63
C LEU A 192 34.46 -15.08 -11.44
N ASP A 193 33.95 -14.30 -12.39
CA ASP A 193 34.79 -13.48 -13.29
C ASP A 193 35.05 -12.10 -12.71
N MET A 194 36.27 -11.82 -12.25
CA MET A 194 36.70 -10.51 -11.74
C MET A 194 36.81 -9.44 -12.83
N ALA A 195 36.79 -9.79 -14.10
CA ALA A 195 36.82 -8.85 -15.21
C ALA A 195 35.42 -8.52 -15.76
N ASN A 196 34.38 -9.17 -15.26
CA ASN A 196 33.02 -8.98 -15.73
C ASN A 196 32.58 -7.52 -15.60
N PRO A 197 31.98 -6.89 -16.63
CA PRO A 197 31.44 -5.53 -16.52
C PRO A 197 30.34 -5.40 -15.48
N ASN A 198 29.59 -6.49 -15.21
CA ASN A 198 28.63 -6.53 -14.11
C ASN A 198 29.36 -6.74 -12.77
N MET A 199 29.35 -5.72 -11.92
CA MET A 199 30.01 -5.72 -10.62
C MET A 199 29.49 -6.82 -9.67
N HIS A 200 28.22 -7.27 -9.82
CA HIS A 200 27.64 -8.36 -9.03
C HIS A 200 28.29 -9.70 -9.34
N PHE A 201 28.90 -9.86 -10.52
CA PHE A 201 29.59 -11.08 -10.96
C PHE A 201 31.05 -11.18 -10.51
N ARG A 202 31.61 -10.13 -9.86
CA ARG A 202 33.01 -10.10 -9.45
C ARG A 202 33.19 -10.68 -8.05
N ASP A 203 33.37 -11.99 -7.98
CA ASP A 203 33.52 -12.78 -6.76
C ASP A 203 32.59 -12.28 -5.63
N PRO A 204 31.25 -12.42 -5.77
CA PRO A 204 30.29 -11.91 -4.80
C PRO A 204 30.43 -12.61 -3.44
N ILE A 205 30.13 -11.87 -2.38
CA ILE A 205 30.00 -12.45 -1.04
C ILE A 205 28.71 -13.26 -1.01
N ILE A 206 28.76 -14.52 -0.57
CA ILE A 206 27.62 -15.42 -0.47
C ILE A 206 27.27 -15.80 0.98
N TYR A 207 28.23 -15.70 1.94
CA TYR A 207 28.00 -15.81 3.39
C TYR A 207 28.78 -14.77 4.15
N ARG A 208 28.21 -14.35 5.28
CA ARG A 208 28.81 -13.42 6.24
C ARG A 208 28.55 -13.89 7.68
N ILE A 209 29.39 -13.43 8.64
CA ILE A 209 29.23 -13.71 10.07
C ILE A 209 28.34 -12.64 10.69
N ILE A 210 27.31 -13.06 11.45
CA ILE A 210 26.45 -12.21 12.28
C ILE A 210 26.20 -12.93 13.59
N GLN A 211 26.49 -12.29 14.74
CA GLN A 211 26.39 -12.89 16.08
C GLN A 211 25.06 -12.59 16.79
N ILE A 212 24.07 -12.07 16.06
CA ILE A 212 22.73 -11.80 16.58
C ILE A 212 21.85 -13.04 16.41
N PRO A 213 21.14 -13.50 17.47
CA PRO A 213 20.22 -14.62 17.36
C PRO A 213 19.12 -14.35 16.33
N HIS A 214 18.86 -15.32 15.47
CA HIS A 214 17.81 -15.24 14.46
C HIS A 214 16.43 -15.47 15.10
N HIS A 215 15.40 -14.75 14.69
CA HIS A 215 14.06 -14.79 15.28
C HIS A 215 13.40 -16.18 15.24
N ARG A 216 13.75 -17.03 14.25
CA ARG A 216 13.22 -18.40 14.12
C ARG A 216 14.22 -19.48 14.49
N THR A 217 15.47 -19.36 14.09
CA THR A 217 16.48 -20.42 14.29
C THR A 217 17.33 -20.23 15.56
N GLY A 218 17.13 -19.10 16.28
CA GLY A 218 17.87 -18.80 17.51
C GLY A 218 19.37 -18.67 17.25
N THR A 219 20.17 -19.38 18.06
CA THR A 219 21.64 -19.36 18.01
C THR A 219 22.24 -20.52 17.21
N LYS A 220 21.44 -21.20 16.37
CA LYS A 220 21.93 -22.32 15.55
C LYS A 220 22.93 -21.87 14.48
N TRP A 221 22.74 -20.65 13.95
CA TRP A 221 23.55 -20.10 12.87
C TRP A 221 24.29 -18.85 13.32
N HIS A 222 25.53 -18.71 12.88
CA HIS A 222 26.40 -17.55 13.02
C HIS A 222 26.89 -17.06 11.65
N ALA A 223 26.92 -17.95 10.65
CA ALA A 223 27.15 -17.63 9.25
C ALA A 223 25.81 -17.60 8.51
N TYR A 224 25.48 -16.47 7.90
CA TYR A 224 24.21 -16.23 7.21
C TYR A 224 24.42 -16.04 5.73
N PRO A 225 23.56 -16.62 4.87
CA PRO A 225 23.65 -16.43 3.43
C PRO A 225 23.30 -14.99 3.06
N MET A 226 23.91 -14.48 2.01
CA MET A 226 23.54 -13.21 1.41
C MET A 226 22.29 -13.37 0.53
N TYR A 227 21.54 -12.29 0.36
CA TYR A 227 20.32 -12.26 -0.45
C TYR A 227 20.52 -12.86 -1.85
N ASP A 228 21.53 -12.40 -2.60
CA ASP A 228 21.80 -12.87 -3.97
C ASP A 228 22.11 -14.37 -4.06
N PHE A 229 22.57 -14.96 -2.96
CA PHE A 229 22.80 -16.40 -2.88
C PHE A 229 21.54 -17.17 -2.48
N ALA A 230 20.79 -16.70 -1.48
CA ALA A 230 19.65 -17.42 -0.92
C ALA A 230 18.41 -17.36 -1.83
N HIS A 231 18.19 -16.24 -2.49
CA HIS A 231 16.92 -15.94 -3.15
C HIS A 231 16.59 -16.89 -4.31
N GLY A 232 17.51 -17.07 -5.26
CA GLY A 232 17.30 -17.97 -6.40
C GLY A 232 17.18 -19.44 -6.01
N GLN A 233 17.94 -19.86 -4.98
CA GLN A 233 17.88 -21.22 -4.46
C GLN A 233 16.56 -21.48 -3.74
N SER A 234 16.07 -20.53 -2.96
CA SER A 234 14.75 -20.63 -2.33
C SER A 234 13.63 -20.72 -3.36
N ASP A 235 13.69 -19.91 -4.44
CA ASP A 235 12.77 -20.02 -5.57
C ASP A 235 12.79 -21.42 -6.18
N TYR A 236 13.99 -21.99 -6.35
CA TYR A 236 14.14 -23.33 -6.90
C TYR A 236 13.58 -24.41 -5.97
N PHE A 237 13.87 -24.35 -4.66
CA PHE A 237 13.39 -25.33 -3.68
C PHE A 237 11.86 -25.34 -3.56
N GLU A 238 11.22 -24.18 -3.74
CA GLU A 238 9.76 -24.02 -3.73
C GLU A 238 9.11 -24.38 -5.07
N GLY A 239 9.88 -24.43 -6.15
CA GLY A 239 9.38 -24.68 -7.51
C GLY A 239 8.70 -23.46 -8.13
N VAL A 240 9.15 -22.28 -7.78
CA VAL A 240 8.70 -21.01 -8.40
C VAL A 240 9.04 -21.02 -9.87
N THR A 241 8.04 -20.82 -10.73
CA THR A 241 8.23 -20.82 -12.19
C THR A 241 8.56 -19.44 -12.73
N HIS A 242 7.94 -18.40 -12.16
CA HIS A 242 8.13 -17.02 -12.54
C HIS A 242 8.48 -16.19 -11.30
N SER A 243 9.75 -15.82 -11.22
CA SER A 243 10.34 -14.99 -10.16
C SER A 243 10.20 -13.52 -10.54
N ILE A 244 9.08 -12.89 -10.14
CA ILE A 244 8.78 -11.52 -10.52
C ILE A 244 9.34 -10.56 -9.47
N CYS A 245 9.99 -9.47 -9.91
CA CYS A 245 10.62 -8.48 -9.04
C CYS A 245 10.71 -7.10 -9.71
N THR A 246 11.33 -6.13 -9.04
CA THR A 246 11.47 -4.77 -9.59
C THR A 246 12.76 -4.59 -10.41
N LEU A 247 12.80 -3.54 -11.26
CA LEU A 247 13.92 -3.27 -12.18
C LEU A 247 15.28 -3.11 -11.49
N GLU A 248 15.31 -2.85 -10.19
CA GLU A 248 16.57 -2.79 -9.44
C GLU A 248 17.34 -4.11 -9.42
N PHE A 249 16.65 -5.23 -9.67
CA PHE A 249 17.23 -6.57 -9.74
C PHE A 249 17.73 -6.98 -11.14
N VAL A 250 17.55 -6.15 -12.18
CA VAL A 250 18.08 -6.43 -13.52
C VAL A 250 19.59 -6.74 -13.51
N PRO A 251 20.45 -5.98 -12.79
CA PRO A 251 21.88 -6.31 -12.69
C PRO A 251 22.15 -7.60 -11.90
N HIS A 252 21.24 -8.05 -11.04
CA HIS A 252 21.37 -9.25 -10.23
C HIS A 252 20.97 -10.52 -11.00
N ARG A 253 20.07 -10.42 -12.00
CA ARG A 253 19.57 -11.58 -12.75
C ARG A 253 20.66 -12.52 -13.31
N PRO A 254 21.76 -12.05 -13.93
CA PRO A 254 22.80 -12.97 -14.39
C PRO A 254 23.44 -13.78 -13.27
N LEU A 255 23.54 -13.22 -12.06
CA LEU A 255 24.04 -13.93 -10.88
C LEU A 255 23.02 -14.94 -10.35
N TYR A 256 21.74 -14.54 -10.33
CA TYR A 256 20.62 -15.42 -10.01
C TYR A 256 20.61 -16.66 -10.91
N ASP A 257 20.62 -16.47 -12.23
CA ASP A 257 20.64 -17.55 -13.23
C ASP A 257 21.85 -18.46 -13.00
N LYS A 258 23.04 -17.88 -12.78
CA LYS A 258 24.27 -18.64 -12.55
C LYS A 258 24.19 -19.54 -11.31
N PHE A 259 23.65 -19.03 -10.20
CA PHE A 259 23.52 -19.85 -8.99
C PHE A 259 22.44 -20.93 -9.13
N VAL A 260 21.34 -20.64 -9.82
CA VAL A 260 20.31 -21.65 -10.12
C VAL A 260 20.89 -22.78 -10.99
N ASP A 261 21.70 -22.47 -12.01
CA ASP A 261 22.37 -23.48 -12.84
C ASP A 261 23.32 -24.35 -12.00
N LEU A 262 24.14 -23.74 -11.15
CA LEU A 262 25.03 -24.47 -10.26
C LEU A 262 24.28 -25.33 -9.22
N LEU A 263 23.13 -24.84 -8.74
CA LEU A 263 22.28 -25.63 -7.86
C LEU A 263 21.70 -26.86 -8.55
N ARG A 264 21.31 -26.74 -9.82
CA ARG A 264 20.85 -27.88 -10.63
C ARG A 264 21.96 -28.92 -10.82
N GLU A 265 23.22 -28.49 -11.06
CA GLU A 265 24.38 -29.38 -11.11
C GLU A 265 24.56 -30.10 -9.77
N TYR A 266 24.51 -29.35 -8.65
CA TYR A 266 24.61 -29.92 -7.31
C TYR A 266 23.55 -30.99 -7.05
N ILE A 267 22.27 -30.70 -7.33
CA ILE A 267 21.16 -31.62 -7.10
C ILE A 267 21.30 -32.89 -7.96
N ASN A 268 21.72 -32.74 -9.21
CA ASN A 268 21.94 -33.90 -10.12
C ASN A 268 23.06 -34.82 -9.66
N GLU A 269 24.01 -34.34 -8.86
CA GLU A 269 25.07 -35.16 -8.29
C GLU A 269 24.66 -35.86 -6.97
N GLN A 270 23.51 -35.48 -6.36
CA GLN A 270 23.06 -36.12 -5.13
C GLN A 270 22.51 -37.52 -5.40
N THR A 271 22.91 -38.50 -4.59
CA THR A 271 22.37 -39.88 -4.62
C THR A 271 21.07 -39.97 -3.82
N ASP A 272 20.87 -39.08 -2.85
CA ASP A 272 19.66 -38.96 -2.03
C ASP A 272 18.96 -37.63 -2.36
N THR A 273 17.80 -37.71 -2.98
CA THR A 273 16.95 -36.57 -3.35
C THR A 273 15.69 -36.46 -2.49
N THR A 274 15.59 -37.22 -1.39
CA THR A 274 14.41 -37.25 -0.50
C THR A 274 14.07 -35.89 0.10
N GLY A 275 15.03 -35.00 0.22
CA GLY A 275 14.85 -33.62 0.70
C GLY A 275 14.33 -32.63 -0.35
N PHE A 276 14.16 -33.08 -1.63
CA PHE A 276 13.69 -32.23 -2.71
C PHE A 276 12.32 -32.71 -3.20
N ASN A 277 11.46 -31.74 -3.60
CA ASN A 277 10.15 -32.07 -4.12
C ASN A 277 10.28 -32.87 -5.43
N PRO A 278 9.72 -34.10 -5.54
CA PRO A 278 9.83 -34.94 -6.74
C PRO A 278 9.25 -34.28 -8.01
N ASP A 279 8.22 -33.44 -7.88
CA ASP A 279 7.64 -32.74 -9.03
C ASP A 279 8.59 -31.68 -9.60
N ILE A 280 9.42 -31.08 -8.74
CA ILE A 280 10.47 -30.15 -9.15
C ILE A 280 11.58 -30.88 -9.89
N LEU A 281 11.99 -32.05 -9.43
CA LEU A 281 13.06 -32.81 -10.06
C LEU A 281 12.69 -33.34 -11.48
N ASN A 282 11.42 -33.64 -11.72
CA ASN A 282 10.98 -34.33 -12.91
C ASN A 282 10.36 -33.45 -14.00
N LYS A 283 9.82 -32.28 -13.66
CA LYS A 283 9.04 -31.43 -14.58
C LYS A 283 9.38 -29.93 -14.47
N TYR A 284 10.41 -29.58 -13.76
CA TYR A 284 10.76 -28.19 -13.52
C TYR A 284 11.91 -27.75 -14.42
N ASP A 285 11.60 -26.89 -15.39
CA ASP A 285 12.60 -26.34 -16.31
C ASP A 285 13.47 -25.24 -15.68
N GLY A 286 13.14 -24.86 -14.47
CA GLY A 286 13.79 -23.80 -13.72
C GLY A 286 12.91 -22.56 -13.55
N THR A 287 13.33 -21.69 -12.68
CA THR A 287 12.68 -20.41 -12.44
C THR A 287 13.18 -19.36 -13.45
N ARG A 288 12.28 -18.46 -13.86
CA ARG A 288 12.60 -17.32 -14.73
C ARG A 288 12.39 -16.02 -13.99
N GLN A 289 13.45 -15.24 -13.83
CA GLN A 289 13.33 -13.91 -13.24
C GLN A 289 12.82 -12.90 -14.28
N ILE A 290 11.82 -12.09 -13.89
CA ILE A 290 11.18 -11.07 -14.72
C ILE A 290 11.09 -9.78 -13.90
N GLU A 291 11.56 -8.66 -14.45
CA GLU A 291 11.58 -7.39 -13.74
C GLU A 291 10.63 -6.36 -14.34
N PHE A 292 9.92 -5.63 -13.47
CA PHE A 292 9.04 -4.53 -13.83
C PHE A 292 9.38 -3.26 -13.05
N ASN A 293 8.85 -2.12 -13.50
CA ASN A 293 9.10 -0.82 -12.88
C ASN A 293 8.50 -0.72 -11.48
N ARG A 294 9.28 -0.20 -10.53
CA ARG A 294 8.77 0.12 -9.20
C ARG A 294 7.77 1.28 -9.25
N LEU A 295 6.92 1.38 -8.24
CA LEU A 295 6.01 2.51 -8.08
C LEU A 295 6.73 3.67 -7.39
N ASN A 296 6.77 4.82 -8.05
CA ASN A 296 7.12 6.11 -7.46
C ASN A 296 5.90 7.03 -7.56
N LEU A 297 5.62 7.78 -6.47
CA LEU A 297 4.54 8.74 -6.38
C LEU A 297 5.08 10.14 -6.09
N THR A 298 4.46 11.15 -6.70
CA THR A 298 4.71 12.55 -6.32
C THR A 298 4.36 12.79 -4.85
N TYR A 299 5.01 13.74 -4.22
CA TYR A 299 4.81 14.14 -2.81
C TYR A 299 4.97 13.01 -1.79
N THR A 300 5.75 11.96 -2.14
CA THR A 300 5.87 10.74 -1.34
C THR A 300 7.30 10.22 -1.35
N VAL A 301 7.77 9.70 -0.23
CA VAL A 301 9.00 8.91 -0.13
C VAL A 301 8.67 7.42 0.05
N MET A 302 9.42 6.55 -0.66
CA MET A 302 9.23 5.09 -0.61
C MET A 302 10.41 4.37 0.09
N SER A 303 11.44 5.11 0.51
CA SER A 303 12.59 4.54 1.20
C SER A 303 12.22 4.06 2.59
N LYS A 304 12.35 2.75 2.88
CA LYS A 304 12.11 2.17 4.21
C LYS A 304 12.88 2.92 5.31
N ARG A 305 14.14 3.32 5.06
CA ARG A 305 14.95 4.08 6.02
C ARG A 305 14.33 5.45 6.34
N LYS A 306 13.85 6.17 5.32
CA LYS A 306 13.19 7.49 5.52
C LYS A 306 11.85 7.31 6.23
N LEU A 307 11.05 6.30 5.85
CA LEU A 307 9.78 6.00 6.51
C LEU A 307 9.97 5.62 7.98
N LYS A 308 10.98 4.79 8.28
CA LYS A 308 11.34 4.45 9.66
C LYS A 308 11.76 5.69 10.46
N ALA A 309 12.55 6.58 9.90
CA ALA A 309 12.96 7.82 10.55
C ALA A 309 11.75 8.74 10.87
N LEU A 310 10.74 8.82 9.99
CA LEU A 310 9.51 9.57 10.27
C LEU A 310 8.79 9.06 11.53
N VAL A 311 8.78 7.74 11.73
CA VAL A 311 8.16 7.10 12.90
C VAL A 311 9.03 7.25 14.15
N ASP A 312 10.32 6.91 14.06
CA ASP A 312 11.25 6.94 15.19
C ASP A 312 11.42 8.36 15.79
N GLU A 313 11.33 9.39 14.95
CA GLU A 313 11.47 10.79 15.32
C GLU A 313 10.12 11.46 15.66
N ASN A 314 9.02 10.70 15.69
CA ASN A 314 7.66 11.18 15.97
C ASN A 314 7.19 12.31 15.05
N LEU A 315 7.62 12.33 13.79
CA LEU A 315 7.14 13.25 12.76
C LEU A 315 5.77 12.83 12.20
N VAL A 316 5.42 11.56 12.42
CA VAL A 316 4.10 10.96 12.19
C VAL A 316 3.70 10.11 13.39
N ASN A 317 2.41 9.75 13.50
CA ASN A 317 1.85 9.01 14.63
C ASN A 317 1.96 7.48 14.49
N GLY A 318 3.11 6.98 14.01
CA GLY A 318 3.35 5.55 13.80
C GLY A 318 3.24 5.12 12.34
N TRP A 319 3.40 3.81 12.11
CA TRP A 319 3.39 3.23 10.78
C TRP A 319 2.02 3.28 10.07
N ASP A 320 0.95 3.32 10.85
CA ASP A 320 -0.44 3.42 10.38
C ASP A 320 -0.96 4.86 10.32
N ASP A 321 -0.09 5.87 10.47
CA ASP A 321 -0.49 7.28 10.29
C ASP A 321 -1.12 7.46 8.89
N PRO A 322 -2.32 8.05 8.79
CA PRO A 322 -3.01 8.26 7.52
C PRO A 322 -2.26 9.10 6.47
N ARG A 323 -1.15 9.73 6.83
CA ARG A 323 -0.26 10.47 5.91
C ARG A 323 0.83 9.59 5.30
N MET A 324 1.06 8.40 5.89
CA MET A 324 2.08 7.46 5.44
C MET A 324 1.61 6.70 4.19
N PRO A 325 2.53 6.36 3.25
CA PRO A 325 2.22 5.55 2.08
C PRO A 325 2.14 4.05 2.40
N THR A 326 2.13 3.66 3.66
CA THR A 326 1.97 2.28 4.11
C THR A 326 0.57 1.77 3.83
N VAL A 327 0.42 0.48 3.59
CA VAL A 327 -0.89 -0.13 3.33
C VAL A 327 -1.82 0.06 4.55
N CYS A 328 -1.31 -0.16 5.77
CA CYS A 328 -2.07 0.08 6.99
C CYS A 328 -2.45 1.57 7.18
N GLY A 329 -1.57 2.52 6.83
CA GLY A 329 -1.87 3.96 6.87
C GLY A 329 -2.96 4.35 5.88
N MET A 330 -2.90 3.85 4.64
CA MET A 330 -3.94 4.06 3.64
C MET A 330 -5.28 3.45 4.09
N ARG A 331 -5.27 2.24 4.66
CA ARG A 331 -6.47 1.60 5.24
C ARG A 331 -7.07 2.45 6.36
N ARG A 332 -6.26 2.95 7.30
CA ARG A 332 -6.70 3.83 8.39
C ARG A 332 -7.23 5.17 7.88
N ARG A 333 -6.67 5.68 6.76
CA ARG A 333 -7.18 6.87 6.08
C ARG A 333 -8.54 6.65 5.40
N GLY A 334 -8.98 5.40 5.22
CA GLY A 334 -10.26 5.06 4.59
C GLY A 334 -10.16 4.76 3.09
N TYR A 335 -8.96 4.44 2.58
CA TYR A 335 -8.85 3.88 1.23
C TYR A 335 -9.44 2.46 1.22
N SER A 336 -10.13 2.10 0.16
CA SER A 336 -10.55 0.72 -0.05
C SER A 336 -9.45 -0.07 -0.75
N SER A 337 -9.37 -1.38 -0.50
CA SER A 337 -8.44 -2.25 -1.22
C SER A 337 -8.66 -2.20 -2.73
N GLN A 338 -9.92 -2.14 -3.16
CA GLN A 338 -10.28 -2.05 -4.58
C GLN A 338 -9.75 -0.75 -5.22
N SER A 339 -9.83 0.39 -4.52
CA SER A 339 -9.32 1.65 -5.05
C SER A 339 -7.80 1.63 -5.26
N VAL A 340 -7.06 0.97 -4.36
CA VAL A 340 -5.61 0.79 -4.50
C VAL A 340 -5.29 -0.13 -5.68
N ARG A 341 -6.01 -1.23 -5.83
CA ARG A 341 -5.86 -2.15 -6.98
C ARG A 341 -6.20 -1.46 -8.31
N ASN A 342 -7.30 -0.72 -8.37
CA ASN A 342 -7.69 0.03 -9.57
C ASN A 342 -6.64 1.07 -9.98
N PHE A 343 -6.03 1.75 -9.00
CA PHE A 343 -4.93 2.67 -9.27
C PHE A 343 -3.73 1.93 -9.86
N ILE A 344 -3.30 0.82 -9.25
CA ILE A 344 -2.18 0.01 -9.74
C ILE A 344 -2.44 -0.48 -11.17
N ASP A 345 -3.65 -0.95 -11.44
CA ASP A 345 -4.07 -1.39 -12.77
C ASP A 345 -4.02 -0.24 -13.79
N SER A 346 -4.41 0.98 -13.38
CA SER A 346 -4.45 2.16 -14.26
C SER A 346 -3.07 2.64 -14.69
N ILE A 347 -2.07 2.54 -13.81
CA ILE A 347 -0.68 2.92 -14.12
C ILE A 347 0.09 1.82 -14.84
N GLY A 348 -0.37 0.57 -14.70
CA GLY A 348 0.18 -0.62 -15.38
C GLY A 348 1.62 -0.96 -14.99
N TYR A 349 2.21 -1.88 -15.77
CA TYR A 349 3.55 -2.42 -15.58
C TYR A 349 4.39 -2.18 -16.82
N THR A 350 5.59 -1.61 -16.65
CA THR A 350 6.48 -1.25 -17.74
C THR A 350 7.93 -1.63 -17.42
N LYS A 351 8.82 -1.52 -18.41
CA LYS A 351 10.27 -1.71 -18.26
C LYS A 351 11.04 -0.40 -18.00
N PHE A 352 10.32 0.67 -17.66
CA PHE A 352 10.90 2.00 -17.43
C PHE A 352 10.31 2.58 -16.16
N ASP A 353 11.16 3.18 -15.31
CA ASP A 353 10.70 3.89 -14.12
C ASP A 353 9.91 5.14 -14.52
N ALA A 354 8.83 5.39 -13.77
CA ALA A 354 7.98 6.56 -13.93
C ALA A 354 7.63 7.15 -12.56
N LEU A 355 7.51 8.47 -12.49
CA LEU A 355 6.94 9.18 -11.35
C LEU A 355 5.45 9.41 -11.62
N ASN A 356 4.58 8.74 -10.87
CA ASN A 356 3.13 8.83 -11.02
C ASN A 356 2.57 9.98 -10.17
N ASP A 357 1.61 10.72 -10.71
CA ASP A 357 0.94 11.78 -9.95
C ASP A 357 0.07 11.19 -8.84
N TYR A 358 0.23 11.65 -7.60
CA TYR A 358 -0.58 11.26 -6.45
C TYR A 358 -2.07 11.51 -6.69
N ALA A 359 -2.42 12.51 -7.51
CA ALA A 359 -3.80 12.81 -7.88
C ALA A 359 -4.50 11.65 -8.61
N LEU A 360 -3.76 10.76 -9.31
CA LEU A 360 -4.32 9.55 -9.94
C LEU A 360 -4.78 8.54 -8.89
N LEU A 361 -4.01 8.37 -7.82
CA LEU A 361 -4.42 7.53 -6.69
C LEU A 361 -5.67 8.10 -6.01
N GLU A 362 -5.69 9.41 -5.74
CA GLU A 362 -6.87 10.08 -5.16
C GLU A 362 -8.10 9.99 -6.08
N ALA A 363 -7.93 10.06 -7.40
CA ALA A 363 -9.02 9.88 -8.37
C ALA A 363 -9.60 8.47 -8.29
N SER A 364 -8.75 7.45 -8.25
CA SER A 364 -9.17 6.06 -8.10
C SER A 364 -9.94 5.81 -6.80
N VAL A 365 -9.51 6.45 -5.70
CA VAL A 365 -10.20 6.41 -4.41
C VAL A 365 -11.58 7.08 -4.51
N ARG A 366 -11.68 8.26 -5.12
CA ARG A 366 -12.97 8.96 -5.32
C ARG A 366 -13.95 8.13 -6.14
N ASP A 367 -13.49 7.54 -7.23
CA ASP A 367 -14.33 6.75 -8.14
C ASP A 367 -14.90 5.51 -7.45
N ASP A 368 -14.10 4.83 -6.64
CA ASP A 368 -14.56 3.66 -5.90
C ASP A 368 -15.50 4.07 -4.75
N LEU A 369 -15.14 5.07 -3.97
CA LEU A 369 -15.96 5.54 -2.84
C LEU A 369 -17.27 6.19 -3.28
N ASN A 370 -17.35 6.76 -4.48
CA ASN A 370 -18.62 7.27 -5.00
C ASN A 370 -19.68 6.18 -5.10
N LYS A 371 -19.27 4.95 -5.36
CA LYS A 371 -20.17 3.79 -5.48
C LYS A 371 -20.50 3.15 -4.13
N LYS A 372 -19.65 3.31 -3.11
CA LYS A 372 -19.69 2.55 -1.85
C LYS A 372 -20.07 3.38 -0.62
N ALA A 373 -19.72 4.68 -0.62
CA ALA A 373 -19.81 5.49 0.59
C ALA A 373 -21.27 5.87 0.92
N THR A 374 -21.65 5.73 2.18
CA THR A 374 -22.91 6.24 2.72
C THR A 374 -22.89 7.77 2.77
N ARG A 375 -23.89 8.43 2.19
CA ARG A 375 -24.05 9.89 2.22
C ARG A 375 -24.65 10.32 3.55
N VAL A 376 -23.92 11.16 4.26
CA VAL A 376 -24.29 11.64 5.61
C VAL A 376 -24.08 13.13 5.75
N SER A 377 -24.76 13.75 6.71
CA SER A 377 -24.59 15.16 7.01
C SER A 377 -23.60 15.35 8.16
N ALA A 378 -22.61 16.20 7.91
CA ALA A 378 -21.64 16.67 8.89
C ALA A 378 -21.35 18.14 8.61
N VAL A 379 -21.18 18.94 9.65
CA VAL A 379 -20.84 20.37 9.57
C VAL A 379 -19.52 20.57 10.31
N LEU A 380 -18.51 20.99 9.57
CA LEU A 380 -17.13 21.06 10.08
C LEU A 380 -16.86 22.33 10.87
N ASP A 381 -17.38 23.48 10.40
CA ASP A 381 -17.34 24.76 11.10
C ASP A 381 -18.78 25.29 11.33
N PRO A 382 -19.45 24.79 12.39
CA PRO A 382 -20.87 25.03 12.60
C PRO A 382 -21.19 26.48 12.96
N VAL A 383 -22.22 27.02 12.35
CA VAL A 383 -22.94 28.21 12.76
C VAL A 383 -24.42 27.91 12.90
N LYS A 384 -25.09 28.47 13.90
CA LYS A 384 -26.50 28.22 14.15
C LYS A 384 -27.39 28.93 13.11
N LEU A 385 -28.38 28.21 12.58
CA LEU A 385 -29.46 28.71 11.75
C LEU A 385 -30.79 28.54 12.50
N VAL A 386 -31.55 29.62 12.65
CA VAL A 386 -32.86 29.61 13.31
C VAL A 386 -33.94 29.91 12.28
N LEU A 387 -34.92 29.00 12.15
CA LEU A 387 -36.09 29.17 11.31
C LEU A 387 -37.21 29.86 12.09
N THR A 388 -37.36 31.18 11.94
CA THR A 388 -38.18 32.02 12.81
C THR A 388 -39.68 31.70 12.74
N ASN A 389 -40.17 31.17 11.59
CA ASN A 389 -41.57 30.78 11.39
C ASN A 389 -41.81 29.26 11.58
N TYR A 390 -40.76 28.47 11.99
CA TYR A 390 -40.99 27.06 12.30
C TYR A 390 -41.52 26.93 13.74
N PRO A 391 -42.56 26.06 13.95
CA PRO A 391 -43.19 25.97 15.29
C PRO A 391 -42.20 25.51 16.38
N GLU A 392 -42.26 26.18 17.52
CA GLU A 392 -41.45 25.76 18.68
C GLU A 392 -41.80 24.36 19.14
N GLY A 393 -40.76 23.59 19.52
CA GLY A 393 -40.90 22.22 19.99
C GLY A 393 -41.30 21.19 18.97
N LYS A 394 -41.58 21.61 17.71
CA LYS A 394 -41.87 20.67 16.63
C LYS A 394 -40.58 20.03 16.12
N THR A 395 -40.60 18.69 16.01
CA THR A 395 -39.58 17.90 15.32
C THR A 395 -40.23 17.04 14.27
N GLU A 396 -39.61 16.93 13.12
CA GLU A 396 -40.07 16.08 11.99
C GLU A 396 -38.97 15.09 11.63
N GLU A 397 -39.40 13.90 11.20
CA GLU A 397 -38.50 12.94 10.59
C GLU A 397 -38.43 13.14 9.08
N MET A 398 -37.21 13.09 8.54
CA MET A 398 -36.92 13.18 7.12
C MET A 398 -36.14 11.95 6.70
N GLU A 399 -36.31 11.50 5.47
CA GLU A 399 -35.53 10.40 4.89
C GLU A 399 -34.32 10.94 4.13
N ALA A 400 -33.16 10.37 4.40
CA ALA A 400 -31.92 10.59 3.66
C ALA A 400 -31.50 9.31 2.93
N VAL A 401 -31.28 9.40 1.61
CA VAL A 401 -30.82 8.27 0.79
C VAL A 401 -29.35 7.99 1.13
N ASN A 402 -29.04 6.74 1.48
CA ASN A 402 -27.68 6.33 1.85
C ASN A 402 -26.72 6.40 0.65
N ASN A 403 -27.15 5.93 -0.50
CA ASN A 403 -26.34 5.98 -1.70
C ASN A 403 -27.21 6.10 -2.96
N PRO A 404 -27.18 7.23 -3.67
CA PRO A 404 -27.98 7.41 -4.89
C PRO A 404 -27.51 6.53 -6.06
N GLU A 405 -26.29 5.98 -6.01
CA GLU A 405 -25.76 5.06 -7.02
C GLU A 405 -26.19 3.60 -6.76
N ASN A 406 -26.70 3.30 -5.57
CA ASN A 406 -27.12 1.95 -5.18
C ASN A 406 -28.37 1.99 -4.28
N GLU A 407 -29.52 1.73 -4.86
CA GLU A 407 -30.80 1.71 -4.13
C GLU A 407 -30.85 0.65 -3.01
N ALA A 408 -30.06 -0.44 -3.13
CA ALA A 408 -30.02 -1.49 -2.13
C ALA A 408 -29.42 -1.03 -0.77
N ASP A 409 -28.64 0.06 -0.76
CA ASP A 409 -28.09 0.65 0.47
C ASP A 409 -29.21 1.32 1.32
N GLY A 410 -30.39 1.54 0.78
CA GLY A 410 -31.57 2.04 1.47
C GLY A 410 -31.45 3.50 1.90
N LYS A 411 -32.10 3.81 3.02
CA LYS A 411 -32.20 5.16 3.59
C LYS A 411 -32.01 5.12 5.09
N HIS A 412 -31.68 6.26 5.68
CA HIS A 412 -31.72 6.49 7.12
C HIS A 412 -32.59 7.69 7.45
N THR A 413 -33.01 7.78 8.71
CA THR A 413 -33.83 8.87 9.23
C THR A 413 -32.96 9.96 9.80
N ILE A 414 -33.23 11.22 9.43
CA ILE A 414 -32.68 12.42 10.05
C ILE A 414 -33.81 13.25 10.63
N THR A 415 -33.56 13.93 11.74
CA THR A 415 -34.55 14.80 12.39
C THR A 415 -34.41 16.25 11.93
N PHE A 416 -35.52 16.98 11.84
CA PHE A 416 -35.55 18.40 11.48
C PHE A 416 -36.32 19.19 12.52
N SER A 417 -35.76 20.32 12.94
CA SER A 417 -36.36 21.21 13.92
C SER A 417 -36.14 22.69 13.59
N ARG A 418 -36.54 23.59 14.48
CA ARG A 418 -36.37 25.03 14.34
C ARG A 418 -34.93 25.48 14.25
N GLU A 419 -34.02 24.82 14.98
CA GLU A 419 -32.59 25.16 15.06
C GLU A 419 -31.74 24.13 14.38
N LEU A 420 -30.86 24.57 13.48
CA LEU A 420 -29.99 23.73 12.68
C LEU A 420 -28.55 24.26 12.73
N TRP A 421 -27.59 23.36 12.52
CA TRP A 421 -26.22 23.72 12.23
C TRP A 421 -25.98 23.69 10.72
N ILE A 422 -25.34 24.74 10.17
CA ILE A 422 -24.85 24.82 8.80
C ILE A 422 -23.38 25.23 8.78
N GLU A 423 -22.71 25.06 7.65
CA GLU A 423 -21.33 25.54 7.49
C GLU A 423 -21.30 27.07 7.56
N ARG A 424 -20.35 27.62 8.31
CA ARG A 424 -20.13 29.06 8.38
C ARG A 424 -19.93 29.69 7.01
N ASP A 425 -19.19 29.01 6.13
CA ASP A 425 -18.94 29.44 4.76
C ASP A 425 -20.18 29.42 3.86
N ASP A 426 -21.27 28.81 4.30
CA ASP A 426 -22.55 28.82 3.57
C ASP A 426 -23.35 30.12 3.77
N PHE A 427 -22.90 31.00 4.65
CA PHE A 427 -23.52 32.29 4.86
C PHE A 427 -22.56 33.45 4.56
N MET A 428 -23.08 34.53 3.97
CA MET A 428 -22.36 35.78 3.74
C MET A 428 -23.32 36.95 3.89
N GLU A 429 -23.08 37.83 4.86
CA GLU A 429 -23.93 38.99 5.14
C GLU A 429 -23.90 40.01 3.99
N VAL A 430 -22.70 40.28 3.45
CA VAL A 430 -22.50 41.10 2.26
C VAL A 430 -22.07 40.21 1.10
N ALA A 431 -23.02 39.68 0.35
CA ALA A 431 -22.76 38.67 -0.66
C ALA A 431 -22.10 39.25 -1.90
N GLU A 432 -21.00 38.60 -2.34
CA GLU A 432 -20.41 38.84 -3.65
C GLU A 432 -21.37 38.48 -4.80
N LYS A 433 -21.16 39.10 -5.96
CA LYS A 433 -22.06 38.91 -7.15
C LYS A 433 -22.27 37.46 -7.56
N LYS A 434 -21.25 36.59 -7.36
CA LYS A 434 -21.31 35.17 -7.74
C LYS A 434 -21.68 34.24 -6.58
N PHE A 435 -21.93 34.77 -5.37
CA PHE A 435 -22.27 33.95 -4.20
C PHE A 435 -23.69 33.43 -4.33
N GLN A 436 -23.85 32.11 -4.36
CA GLN A 436 -25.12 31.40 -4.59
C GLN A 436 -25.59 30.63 -3.35
N ARG A 437 -25.05 30.94 -2.16
CA ARG A 437 -25.44 30.34 -0.89
C ARG A 437 -26.30 31.34 -0.11
N LEU A 438 -26.46 31.13 1.20
CA LEU A 438 -27.37 31.92 2.03
C LEU A 438 -26.83 33.35 2.25
N ALA A 439 -27.67 34.34 1.97
CA ALA A 439 -27.39 35.74 2.20
C ALA A 439 -28.70 36.49 2.37
N PRO A 440 -28.74 37.74 2.92
CA PRO A 440 -29.95 38.48 3.16
C PRO A 440 -30.89 38.50 1.93
N GLY A 441 -32.15 38.09 2.13
CA GLY A 441 -33.18 37.98 1.10
C GLY A 441 -33.03 36.86 0.07
N LYS A 442 -31.95 36.07 0.13
CA LYS A 442 -31.74 34.95 -0.80
C LYS A 442 -32.33 33.65 -0.29
N GLU A 443 -32.78 32.84 -1.25
CA GLU A 443 -33.31 31.52 -1.00
C GLU A 443 -32.27 30.46 -1.28
N VAL A 444 -32.23 29.41 -0.45
CA VAL A 444 -31.46 28.18 -0.64
C VAL A 444 -32.34 26.98 -0.30
N ARG A 445 -31.93 25.79 -0.76
CA ARG A 445 -32.58 24.54 -0.38
C ARG A 445 -31.78 23.87 0.72
N LEU A 446 -32.41 23.50 1.81
CA LEU A 446 -31.88 22.55 2.77
C LEU A 446 -32.07 21.13 2.23
N LYS A 447 -31.02 20.36 2.11
CA LYS A 447 -31.06 19.02 1.51
C LYS A 447 -32.02 18.11 2.28
N ASN A 448 -32.86 17.36 1.55
CA ASN A 448 -33.88 16.47 2.12
C ASN A 448 -34.95 17.19 2.98
N ALA A 449 -35.01 18.51 3.00
CA ALA A 449 -35.93 19.27 3.84
C ALA A 449 -36.70 20.34 3.02
N TYR A 450 -36.47 21.60 3.26
CA TYR A 450 -37.27 22.71 2.75
C TYR A 450 -36.42 23.73 1.99
N ILE A 451 -37.10 24.61 1.23
CA ILE A 451 -36.50 25.87 0.79
C ILE A 451 -36.65 26.88 1.93
N ILE A 452 -35.57 27.62 2.17
CA ILE A 452 -35.51 28.67 3.19
C ILE A 452 -35.10 29.99 2.53
N LYS A 453 -35.54 31.11 3.13
CA LYS A 453 -35.15 32.47 2.76
C LYS A 453 -34.53 33.17 3.94
N CYS A 454 -33.31 33.70 3.77
CA CYS A 454 -32.64 34.49 4.81
C CYS A 454 -33.39 35.79 5.08
N ASP A 455 -33.49 36.18 6.36
CA ASP A 455 -34.07 37.43 6.75
C ASP A 455 -33.30 38.61 6.12
N GLU A 456 -34.02 39.64 5.67
CA GLU A 456 -33.44 40.79 4.99
C GLU A 456 -33.07 41.92 6.00
N GLU A 457 -33.85 42.07 7.07
CA GLU A 457 -33.71 43.14 8.02
C GLU A 457 -32.78 42.76 9.21
N HIS A 458 -32.89 41.51 9.65
CA HIS A 458 -32.09 40.94 10.72
C HIS A 458 -31.50 39.59 10.34
N PRO A 459 -30.49 39.56 9.45
CA PRO A 459 -30.00 38.30 8.86
C PRO A 459 -29.16 37.47 9.85
N CYS A 460 -28.50 38.09 10.84
CA CYS A 460 -27.67 37.39 11.79
C CYS A 460 -27.37 38.17 13.06
N ASP A 461 -27.01 37.45 14.13
CA ASP A 461 -26.34 37.97 15.32
C ASP A 461 -24.84 37.76 15.26
N LYS A 462 -24.09 38.59 15.95
CA LYS A 462 -22.62 38.55 16.02
C LYS A 462 -22.12 38.60 17.46
N ASP A 463 -20.96 38.01 17.69
CA ASP A 463 -20.23 38.17 18.92
C ASP A 463 -19.50 39.53 19.00
N ALA A 464 -18.81 39.78 20.14
CA ALA A 464 -18.04 41.00 20.35
C ALA A 464 -16.88 41.19 19.36
N ASN A 465 -16.44 40.15 18.69
CA ASN A 465 -15.37 40.15 17.67
C ASN A 465 -15.92 40.32 16.23
N GLY A 466 -17.26 40.39 16.10
CA GLY A 466 -17.91 40.53 14.80
C GLY A 466 -18.14 39.20 14.06
N ASN A 467 -17.88 38.04 14.68
CA ASN A 467 -18.15 36.75 14.07
C ASN A 467 -19.65 36.43 14.17
N VAL A 468 -20.22 35.91 13.09
CA VAL A 468 -21.62 35.48 13.07
C VAL A 468 -21.79 34.28 14.01
N THR A 469 -22.75 34.39 14.91
CA THR A 469 -23.11 33.36 15.89
C THR A 469 -24.43 32.66 15.56
N THR A 470 -25.40 33.42 15.02
CA THR A 470 -26.74 32.92 14.66
C THR A 470 -27.19 33.57 13.38
N ILE A 471 -27.79 32.79 12.50
CA ILE A 471 -28.40 33.23 11.23
C ILE A 471 -29.91 33.04 11.33
N TYR A 472 -30.69 33.97 10.78
CA TYR A 472 -32.14 33.92 10.79
C TYR A 472 -32.70 33.74 9.39
N ALA A 473 -33.67 32.86 9.29
CA ALA A 473 -34.37 32.58 8.02
C ALA A 473 -35.83 32.15 8.27
N THR A 474 -36.63 32.18 7.23
CA THR A 474 -37.96 31.56 7.19
C THR A 474 -37.90 30.32 6.31
N TYR A 475 -38.69 29.29 6.62
CA TYR A 475 -38.88 28.14 5.75
C TYR A 475 -40.21 28.24 5.00
N ASP A 476 -40.29 27.65 3.80
CA ASP A 476 -41.50 27.52 3.02
C ASP A 476 -42.08 26.11 3.21
N PRO A 477 -43.21 25.96 3.98
CA PRO A 477 -43.77 24.66 4.32
C PRO A 477 -44.28 23.85 3.11
N GLU A 478 -44.57 24.51 1.99
CA GLU A 478 -45.05 23.84 0.77
C GLU A 478 -43.91 23.13 0.00
N THR A 479 -42.64 23.40 0.35
CA THR A 479 -41.46 22.90 -0.35
C THR A 479 -40.82 21.71 0.31
N ARG A 480 -41.53 20.99 1.20
CA ARG A 480 -41.01 19.77 1.86
C ARG A 480 -40.54 18.76 0.82
N SER A 481 -39.35 18.22 1.02
CA SER A 481 -38.78 17.20 0.15
C SER A 481 -39.73 16.00 0.01
N GLY A 482 -39.91 15.52 -1.23
CA GLY A 482 -40.88 14.46 -1.55
C GLY A 482 -42.34 14.94 -1.74
N GLN A 483 -42.64 16.24 -1.59
CA GLN A 483 -43.94 16.82 -1.88
C GLN A 483 -43.92 17.60 -3.21
N PRO A 484 -45.09 17.87 -3.85
CA PRO A 484 -45.13 18.53 -5.16
C PRO A 484 -44.45 19.91 -5.24
N GLY A 485 -44.40 20.66 -4.13
CA GLY A 485 -43.69 21.96 -4.06
C GLY A 485 -42.17 21.85 -3.96
N ALA A 486 -41.64 20.66 -3.72
CA ALA A 486 -40.19 20.43 -3.58
C ALA A 486 -39.43 20.76 -4.87
N ASP A 487 -40.03 20.67 -6.03
CA ASP A 487 -39.37 20.91 -7.32
C ASP A 487 -39.30 22.40 -7.72
N ARG A 488 -39.78 23.32 -6.86
CA ARG A 488 -39.70 24.76 -7.11
C ARG A 488 -38.26 25.19 -7.41
N LYS A 489 -38.03 25.77 -8.56
CA LYS A 489 -36.70 26.24 -8.98
C LYS A 489 -36.32 27.51 -8.24
N ILE A 490 -35.12 27.52 -7.70
CA ILE A 490 -34.49 28.68 -7.04
C ILE A 490 -33.11 28.93 -7.64
N LYS A 491 -32.56 30.13 -7.43
CA LYS A 491 -31.19 30.47 -7.85
C LYS A 491 -30.12 29.98 -6.88
N GLY A 492 -30.50 29.80 -5.63
CA GLY A 492 -29.58 29.33 -4.56
C GLY A 492 -29.27 27.85 -4.68
N LYS A 493 -28.13 27.48 -4.12
CA LYS A 493 -27.69 26.09 -4.07
C LYS A 493 -28.31 25.32 -2.91
N THR A 494 -28.17 24.00 -2.94
CA THR A 494 -28.54 23.12 -1.83
C THR A 494 -27.46 23.13 -0.77
N LEU A 495 -27.84 23.31 0.50
CA LEU A 495 -26.98 23.25 1.67
C LEU A 495 -27.23 21.94 2.43
N HIS A 496 -26.21 21.38 3.02
CA HIS A 496 -26.35 20.34 4.04
C HIS A 496 -26.46 20.98 5.43
N TRP A 497 -26.98 20.25 6.37
CA TRP A 497 -27.29 20.73 7.72
C TRP A 497 -27.35 19.56 8.69
N VAL A 498 -27.23 19.87 10.01
CA VAL A 498 -27.43 18.92 11.10
C VAL A 498 -28.37 19.57 12.12
N ASN A 499 -29.31 18.78 12.67
CA ASN A 499 -30.26 19.28 13.66
C ASN A 499 -29.56 19.59 14.99
N CYS A 500 -29.78 20.78 15.57
CA CYS A 500 -29.17 21.18 16.83
C CYS A 500 -29.61 20.31 18.01
N GLN A 501 -30.82 19.72 17.99
CA GLN A 501 -31.39 18.98 19.12
C GLN A 501 -30.70 17.65 19.38
N ASP A 502 -30.19 17.00 18.35
CA ASP A 502 -29.60 15.64 18.45
C ASP A 502 -28.20 15.56 17.81
N ALA A 503 -27.65 16.69 17.36
CA ALA A 503 -26.29 16.75 16.83
C ALA A 503 -25.28 16.12 17.79
N VAL A 504 -24.35 15.37 17.22
CA VAL A 504 -23.24 14.75 17.95
C VAL A 504 -21.97 15.50 17.65
N GLN A 505 -21.25 15.92 18.70
CA GLN A 505 -19.94 16.53 18.54
C GLN A 505 -18.92 15.48 18.06
N ALA A 506 -18.04 15.89 17.14
CA ALA A 506 -17.02 15.02 16.58
C ALA A 506 -15.71 15.77 16.36
N GLU A 507 -14.60 15.04 16.50
CA GLU A 507 -13.30 15.43 16.01
C GLU A 507 -13.17 15.03 14.54
N VAL A 508 -12.72 15.95 13.69
CA VAL A 508 -12.47 15.66 12.28
C VAL A 508 -11.03 15.97 11.93
N ARG A 509 -10.32 14.96 11.44
CA ARG A 509 -8.93 15.04 11.03
C ARG A 509 -8.84 15.22 9.52
N LEU A 510 -8.38 16.38 9.10
CA LEU A 510 -8.18 16.70 7.68
C LEU A 510 -6.73 16.42 7.31
N TYR A 511 -6.52 15.34 6.56
CA TYR A 511 -5.21 14.95 6.07
C TYR A 511 -4.94 15.50 4.68
N ASP A 512 -3.73 15.98 4.47
CA ASP A 512 -3.19 16.37 3.18
C ASP A 512 -1.88 15.63 2.89
N ARG A 513 -1.20 15.95 1.81
CA ARG A 513 0.07 15.33 1.41
C ARG A 513 1.15 15.58 2.45
N LEU A 514 1.91 14.53 2.77
CA LEU A 514 2.95 14.61 3.81
C LEU A 514 4.12 15.52 3.41
N PHE A 515 4.43 15.59 2.11
CA PHE A 515 5.52 16.42 1.59
C PHE A 515 4.97 17.58 0.75
N SER A 516 5.67 18.72 0.80
CA SER A 516 5.29 19.96 0.11
C SER A 516 5.81 20.06 -1.33
N ILE A 517 6.76 19.19 -1.73
CA ILE A 517 7.37 19.20 -3.05
C ILE A 517 7.03 17.94 -3.86
N GLU A 518 7.06 18.04 -5.17
CA GLU A 518 6.61 17.00 -6.09
C GLU A 518 7.47 15.73 -5.99
N ASN A 519 8.80 15.85 -5.93
CA ASN A 519 9.71 14.70 -5.87
C ASN A 519 10.68 14.78 -4.67
N PRO A 520 10.20 14.48 -3.44
CA PRO A 520 11.04 14.53 -2.24
C PRO A 520 12.09 13.41 -2.21
N GLY A 521 11.97 12.40 -3.07
CA GLY A 521 12.92 11.30 -3.18
C GLY A 521 14.22 11.68 -3.90
N ALA A 522 14.15 12.64 -4.83
CA ALA A 522 15.27 13.09 -5.64
C ALA A 522 15.86 14.44 -5.18
N ASP A 523 15.28 15.08 -4.17
CA ASP A 523 15.78 16.35 -3.63
C ASP A 523 17.02 16.10 -2.75
N GLU A 524 18.03 16.98 -2.87
CA GLU A 524 19.30 16.88 -2.14
C GLU A 524 19.18 17.34 -0.67
N ARG A 525 18.14 18.12 -0.33
CA ARG A 525 17.89 18.58 1.03
C ARG A 525 17.51 17.41 1.93
N ASP A 526 17.64 17.63 3.24
CA ASP A 526 17.10 16.66 4.19
C ASP A 526 15.57 16.53 4.00
N PHE A 527 15.08 15.30 3.90
CA PHE A 527 13.65 15.03 3.66
C PHE A 527 12.75 15.62 4.76
N ARG A 528 13.29 15.88 5.96
CA ARG A 528 12.56 16.50 7.08
C ARG A 528 12.19 17.95 6.78
N GLU A 529 13.04 18.67 6.05
CA GLU A 529 12.80 20.05 5.63
C GLU A 529 11.70 20.15 4.55
N LEU A 530 11.38 19.03 3.91
CA LEU A 530 10.41 18.96 2.82
C LEU A 530 9.01 18.60 3.31
N LEU A 531 8.84 18.35 4.62
CA LEU A 531 7.54 18.01 5.20
C LEU A 531 6.56 19.17 5.05
N ASN A 532 5.29 18.84 4.79
CA ASN A 532 4.19 19.80 4.77
C ASN A 532 3.70 20.04 6.21
N PRO A 533 3.91 21.24 6.77
CA PRO A 533 3.48 21.55 8.13
C PRO A 533 1.96 21.56 8.31
N GLN A 534 1.20 21.63 7.20
CA GLN A 534 -0.26 21.59 7.18
C GLN A 534 -0.80 20.23 6.73
N SER A 535 0.03 19.18 6.79
CA SER A 535 -0.38 17.83 6.40
C SER A 535 -1.48 17.23 7.27
N LEU A 536 -1.73 17.79 8.46
CA LEU A 536 -2.81 17.43 9.37
C LEU A 536 -3.41 18.68 10.01
N THR A 537 -4.72 18.84 9.86
CA THR A 537 -5.53 19.84 10.60
C THR A 537 -6.60 19.10 11.39
N VAL A 538 -6.69 19.39 12.70
CA VAL A 538 -7.69 18.78 13.59
C VAL A 538 -8.76 19.79 13.93
N LEU A 539 -10.03 19.43 13.64
CA LEU A 539 -11.21 20.22 13.97
C LEU A 539 -11.95 19.55 15.14
N ASN A 540 -12.03 20.21 16.28
CA ASN A 540 -12.60 19.65 17.50
C ASN A 540 -14.07 20.01 17.73
N ASN A 541 -14.63 20.93 16.94
CA ASN A 541 -15.98 21.49 17.16
C ASN A 541 -16.94 21.12 16.02
N SER A 542 -16.61 20.12 15.20
CA SER A 542 -17.50 19.65 14.15
C SER A 542 -18.72 18.94 14.75
N VAL A 543 -19.84 18.99 14.05
CA VAL A 543 -21.07 18.31 14.44
C VAL A 543 -21.56 17.40 13.34
N VAL A 544 -22.08 16.25 13.74
CA VAL A 544 -22.54 15.21 12.82
C VAL A 544 -23.93 14.72 13.23
N GLU A 545 -24.64 14.12 12.28
CA GLU A 545 -25.94 13.51 12.54
C GLU A 545 -25.80 12.25 13.43
N PRO A 546 -26.83 11.89 14.23
CA PRO A 546 -26.79 10.78 15.19
C PRO A 546 -26.48 9.41 14.58
N TYR A 547 -26.86 9.21 13.31
CA TYR A 547 -26.62 7.97 12.56
C TYR A 547 -25.15 7.56 12.54
N LEU A 548 -24.23 8.52 12.69
CA LEU A 548 -22.78 8.28 12.67
C LEU A 548 -22.25 7.62 13.94
N LYS A 549 -23.02 7.55 15.03
CA LYS A 549 -22.67 6.80 16.25
C LYS A 549 -22.52 5.30 16.02
N GLU A 550 -23.20 4.77 15.02
CA GLU A 550 -23.19 3.33 14.69
C GLU A 550 -22.04 2.93 13.77
N LYS A 551 -21.34 3.91 13.20
CA LYS A 551 -20.29 3.69 12.22
C LYS A 551 -18.96 3.34 12.87
N LYS A 552 -18.18 2.48 12.18
CA LYS A 552 -16.93 1.91 12.68
C LYS A 552 -15.79 2.16 11.69
N ALA A 553 -14.58 2.05 12.17
CA ALA A 553 -13.39 2.05 11.31
C ALA A 553 -13.55 1.02 10.17
N GLY A 554 -13.31 1.47 8.93
CA GLY A 554 -13.55 0.70 7.71
C GLY A 554 -14.88 0.98 7.01
N ASP A 555 -15.84 1.67 7.66
CA ASP A 555 -17.03 2.19 6.97
C ASP A 555 -16.65 3.39 6.10
N PHE A 556 -17.20 3.44 4.90
CA PHE A 556 -16.97 4.54 3.97
C PHE A 556 -18.13 5.53 4.01
N LEU A 557 -17.80 6.79 4.26
CA LEU A 557 -18.76 7.87 4.41
C LEU A 557 -18.48 8.98 3.39
N GLN A 558 -19.54 9.59 2.86
CA GLN A 558 -19.41 10.86 2.17
C GLN A 558 -20.07 11.95 3.03
N PHE A 559 -19.28 12.82 3.64
CA PHE A 559 -19.79 14.06 4.20
C PHE A 559 -20.24 14.94 3.03
N GLN A 560 -21.53 15.13 2.94
CA GLN A 560 -22.18 15.73 1.77
C GLN A 560 -21.57 17.11 1.45
N ARG A 561 -21.19 17.32 0.18
CA ARG A 561 -20.54 18.53 -0.34
C ARG A 561 -19.09 18.74 0.11
N ILE A 562 -18.55 17.92 1.02
CA ILE A 562 -17.23 18.12 1.65
C ILE A 562 -16.20 17.13 1.09
N GLY A 563 -16.43 15.83 1.23
CA GLY A 563 -15.48 14.80 0.84
C GLY A 563 -15.86 13.42 1.36
N TYR A 564 -14.91 12.50 1.23
CA TYR A 564 -15.04 11.15 1.76
C TYR A 564 -14.27 11.03 3.08
N PHE A 565 -14.84 10.29 4.01
CA PHE A 565 -14.36 10.12 5.37
C PHE A 565 -14.55 8.69 5.83
N THR A 566 -13.85 8.33 6.91
CA THR A 566 -14.02 7.06 7.63
C THR A 566 -13.90 7.34 9.13
N PRO A 567 -14.61 6.62 10.01
CA PRO A 567 -14.31 6.66 11.44
C PRO A 567 -12.89 6.17 11.70
N ASP A 568 -12.15 6.89 12.56
CA ASP A 568 -10.81 6.47 12.97
C ASP A 568 -10.86 5.33 13.99
N LEU A 569 -9.74 4.61 14.15
CA LEU A 569 -9.55 3.60 15.19
C LEU A 569 -9.64 4.19 16.62
N ASP A 570 -9.34 5.49 16.77
CA ASP A 570 -9.45 6.22 18.04
C ASP A 570 -10.90 6.60 18.39
N SER A 571 -11.86 6.37 17.48
CA SER A 571 -13.27 6.70 17.69
C SER A 571 -13.89 5.83 18.78
N THR A 572 -14.58 6.44 19.72
CA THR A 572 -15.36 5.77 20.77
C THR A 572 -16.81 6.28 20.75
N PRO A 573 -17.76 5.59 21.41
CA PRO A 573 -19.14 6.07 21.46
C PRO A 573 -19.31 7.48 22.07
N ASP A 574 -18.39 7.88 22.96
CA ASP A 574 -18.39 9.17 23.64
C ASP A 574 -17.53 10.22 22.95
N HIS A 575 -16.65 9.80 22.03
CA HIS A 575 -15.75 10.67 21.28
C HIS A 575 -15.60 10.17 19.85
N LEU A 576 -16.43 10.67 18.95
CA LEU A 576 -16.35 10.31 17.54
C LEU A 576 -15.19 11.02 16.87
N VAL A 577 -14.38 10.27 16.13
CA VAL A 577 -13.23 10.75 15.37
C VAL A 577 -13.36 10.30 13.92
N PHE A 578 -13.26 11.22 12.97
CA PHE A 578 -13.34 10.93 11.54
C PHE A 578 -12.09 11.40 10.80
N ASN A 579 -11.56 10.52 9.97
CA ASN A 579 -10.44 10.80 9.08
C ASN A 579 -10.96 11.19 7.69
N LYS A 580 -10.47 12.32 7.16
CA LYS A 580 -10.70 12.67 5.75
C LYS A 580 -9.89 11.72 4.86
N THR A 581 -10.59 10.97 4.03
CA THR A 581 -9.99 10.08 3.03
C THR A 581 -9.52 10.89 1.83
N VAL A 582 -10.44 11.57 1.14
CA VAL A 582 -10.16 12.38 -0.06
C VAL A 582 -11.26 13.42 -0.26
N GLY A 583 -10.94 14.55 -0.89
CA GLY A 583 -11.94 15.54 -1.29
C GLY A 583 -12.79 15.07 -2.45
N LEU A 584 -13.95 15.75 -2.70
CA LEU A 584 -14.80 15.48 -3.86
C LEU A 584 -14.13 15.83 -5.19
N LYS A 585 -13.13 16.69 -5.16
CA LYS A 585 -12.33 17.15 -6.30
C LYS A 585 -10.87 17.27 -5.87
N ASP A 586 -9.97 17.19 -6.82
CA ASP A 586 -8.57 17.58 -6.57
C ASP A 586 -8.52 19.10 -6.33
N THR A 587 -8.07 19.47 -5.13
CA THR A 587 -7.92 20.87 -4.71
C THR A 587 -6.46 21.23 -4.42
N TRP A 588 -5.54 20.30 -4.64
CA TRP A 588 -4.12 20.55 -4.41
C TRP A 588 -3.60 21.65 -5.33
N LYS A 589 -3.03 22.70 -4.76
CA LYS A 589 -2.39 23.77 -5.51
C LYS A 589 -0.92 23.40 -5.69
N ARG A 590 -0.53 23.17 -6.92
CA ARG A 590 0.85 22.89 -7.33
C ARG A 590 1.72 24.15 -7.22
#